data_83e991714fd93446e0203d6ea6d8ad03
#
_entry.id   83e991714fd93446e0203d6ea6d8ad03
#
_cell.length_a   1.000
_cell.length_b   1.000
_cell.length_c   1.000
_cell.angle_alpha   90.00
_cell.angle_beta   90.00
_cell.angle_gamma   90.00
#
_symmetry.space_group_name_H-M   'P 1'
#
loop_
_entity.id
_entity.type
_entity.pdbx_description
1 polymer ?
#
loop_
_entity_poly.entity_id
_entity_poly.type
_entity_poly.pdbx_seq_one_letter_code
_entity_poly.pdbx_strand_id
1 'polypeptide(L)'
;MTGNKIKAVIFDMDGVLIDSEMLYLEDLLKFVQTKNPEVTKEDLFGVVGSTAKDTWTIVQNAAANGQDWESLREEYREKRTSYETIDYRSIFRKEANDLIAYLKENGYRLAVASATKLPLVIRVLTENGIVDCFDQVVSGNMFERGKPDPEIYFYTAEKLGVKPEECLVIEDSTIGITAASRAGMKIAAVIDDRFGFDRSLADFEIENLGEVLECLKKLEESQ
;
A
#
# COMPACT_ATOMS: atom_id res chain seq x y z
N MET A 1 -26.44 1.67 -19.34
CA MET A 1 -24.99 1.73 -19.66
C MET A 1 -24.43 0.43 -19.12
N THR A 2 -23.92 -0.44 -19.97
CA THR A 2 -23.29 -1.69 -19.50
C THR A 2 -22.03 -1.34 -18.77
N GLY A 3 -22.00 -1.57 -17.45
CA GLY A 3 -20.79 -1.42 -16.64
C GLY A 3 -19.67 -2.31 -17.19
N ASN A 4 -18.41 -1.88 -17.09
CA ASN A 4 -17.30 -2.70 -17.56
C ASN A 4 -17.02 -3.81 -16.55
N LYS A 5 -17.00 -5.07 -17.00
CA LYS A 5 -16.66 -6.21 -16.15
C LYS A 5 -15.23 -6.07 -15.63
N ILE A 6 -15.04 -6.28 -14.32
CA ILE A 6 -13.69 -6.32 -13.71
C ILE A 6 -12.91 -7.51 -14.30
N LYS A 7 -11.70 -7.25 -14.76
CA LYS A 7 -10.77 -8.22 -15.35
C LYS A 7 -9.47 -8.36 -14.59
N ALA A 8 -9.14 -7.33 -13.79
CA ALA A 8 -7.90 -7.30 -13.02
C ALA A 8 -8.13 -6.84 -11.59
N VAL A 9 -7.35 -7.41 -10.67
CA VAL A 9 -7.27 -6.96 -9.27
C VAL A 9 -5.83 -6.51 -8.99
N ILE A 10 -5.69 -5.29 -8.52
CA ILE A 10 -4.41 -4.66 -8.20
C ILE A 10 -4.33 -4.47 -6.69
N PHE A 11 -3.35 -5.08 -6.07
CA PHE A 11 -3.14 -5.00 -4.63
C PHE A 11 -2.09 -3.93 -4.31
N ASP A 12 -2.35 -3.07 -3.34
CA ASP A 12 -1.24 -2.48 -2.61
C ASP A 12 -0.56 -3.56 -1.75
N MET A 13 0.59 -3.27 -1.17
CA MET A 13 1.32 -4.22 -0.35
C MET A 13 1.23 -3.88 1.13
N ASP A 14 1.71 -2.69 1.50
CA ASP A 14 1.78 -2.26 2.89
C ASP A 14 0.38 -1.91 3.40
N GLY A 15 -0.04 -2.45 4.54
CA GLY A 15 -1.43 -2.31 5.04
C GLY A 15 -2.46 -3.22 4.36
N VAL A 16 -2.16 -3.80 3.19
CA VAL A 16 -3.05 -4.67 2.41
C VAL A 16 -2.62 -6.13 2.42
N LEU A 17 -1.45 -6.48 1.86
CA LEU A 17 -0.93 -7.84 1.89
C LEU A 17 -0.19 -8.15 3.19
N ILE A 18 0.46 -7.14 3.78
CA ILE A 18 1.17 -7.23 5.04
C ILE A 18 0.75 -6.11 5.99
N ASP A 19 0.65 -6.40 7.28
CA ASP A 19 0.40 -5.40 8.33
C ASP A 19 1.74 -4.82 8.82
N SER A 20 2.33 -3.97 7.99
CA SER A 20 3.69 -3.42 8.19
C SER A 20 3.73 -2.07 8.88
N GLU A 21 2.61 -1.34 8.93
CA GLU A 21 2.57 0.06 9.32
C GLU A 21 3.09 0.29 10.75
N MET A 22 2.64 -0.54 11.70
CA MET A 22 3.09 -0.43 13.09
C MET A 22 4.57 -0.76 13.25
N LEU A 23 5.11 -1.71 12.49
CA LEU A 23 6.54 -2.06 12.55
C LEU A 23 7.41 -0.91 12.04
N TYR A 24 7.01 -0.30 10.93
CA TYR A 24 7.75 0.84 10.37
C TYR A 24 7.66 2.06 11.27
N LEU A 25 6.48 2.29 11.88
CA LEU A 25 6.29 3.37 12.84
C LEU A 25 7.17 3.19 14.09
N GLU A 26 7.26 1.96 14.62
CA GLU A 26 8.12 1.66 15.78
C GLU A 26 9.61 1.82 15.49
N ASP A 27 10.05 1.43 14.29
CA ASP A 27 11.42 1.64 13.87
C ASP A 27 11.76 3.13 13.74
N LEU A 28 10.85 3.90 13.13
CA LEU A 28 10.99 5.35 13.00
C LEU A 28 10.97 6.04 14.38
N LEU A 29 10.09 5.61 15.28
CA LEU A 29 10.03 6.14 16.66
C LEU A 29 11.38 5.94 17.38
N LYS A 30 11.96 4.75 17.32
CA LYS A 30 13.29 4.47 17.90
C LYS A 30 14.34 5.42 17.36
N PHE A 31 14.33 5.69 16.05
CA PHE A 31 15.24 6.64 15.45
C PHE A 31 15.00 8.07 15.99
N VAL A 32 13.76 8.54 15.99
CA VAL A 32 13.43 9.90 16.45
C VAL A 32 13.77 10.06 17.94
N GLN A 33 13.55 9.05 18.75
CA GLN A 33 13.90 9.06 20.18
C GLN A 33 15.41 9.18 20.44
N THR A 34 16.26 8.85 19.46
CA THR A 34 17.72 9.17 19.58
C THR A 34 18.01 10.67 19.51
N LYS A 35 17.06 11.49 19.04
CA LYS A 35 17.16 12.95 18.90
C LYS A 35 16.35 13.66 19.99
N ASN A 36 15.15 13.18 20.25
CA ASN A 36 14.22 13.70 21.24
C ASN A 36 13.55 12.51 21.98
N PRO A 37 14.05 12.15 23.18
CA PRO A 37 13.53 10.99 23.93
C PRO A 37 12.07 11.10 24.37
N GLU A 38 11.50 12.31 24.41
CA GLU A 38 10.12 12.55 24.86
C GLU A 38 9.06 12.25 23.78
N VAL A 39 9.48 11.99 22.54
CA VAL A 39 8.55 11.69 21.42
C VAL A 39 7.83 10.39 21.67
N THR A 40 6.52 10.44 21.52
CA THR A 40 5.63 9.29 21.63
C THR A 40 5.26 8.73 20.25
N LYS A 41 4.62 7.56 20.22
CA LYS A 41 4.13 6.95 18.98
C LYS A 41 3.04 7.81 18.34
N GLU A 42 2.19 8.40 19.16
CA GLU A 42 1.07 9.24 18.75
C GLU A 42 1.53 10.51 18.01
N ASP A 43 2.68 11.05 18.37
CA ASP A 43 3.29 12.22 17.71
C ASP A 43 3.70 11.89 16.25
N LEU A 44 3.85 10.61 15.93
CA LEU A 44 4.28 10.12 14.62
C LEU A 44 3.16 9.45 13.81
N PHE A 45 1.93 9.31 14.32
CA PHE A 45 0.84 8.66 13.56
C PHE A 45 0.59 9.28 12.19
N GLY A 46 0.78 10.60 12.06
CA GLY A 46 0.63 11.30 10.79
C GLY A 46 1.65 10.92 9.70
N VAL A 47 2.67 10.11 10.02
CA VAL A 47 3.63 9.64 9.00
C VAL A 47 3.06 8.49 8.19
N VAL A 48 2.15 7.71 8.77
CA VAL A 48 1.56 6.53 8.12
C VAL A 48 0.65 6.98 6.98
N GLY A 49 0.83 6.41 5.81
CA GLY A 49 0.05 6.75 4.61
C GLY A 49 0.28 8.18 4.10
N SER A 50 1.34 8.87 4.53
CA SER A 50 1.68 10.22 4.06
C SER A 50 2.69 10.22 2.92
N THR A 51 2.83 11.36 2.23
CA THR A 51 3.88 11.51 1.23
C THR A 51 5.27 11.53 1.90
N ALA A 52 6.32 11.16 1.16
CA ALA A 52 7.68 11.17 1.71
C ALA A 52 8.08 12.54 2.29
N LYS A 53 7.62 13.65 1.70
CA LYS A 53 7.90 15.00 2.18
C LYS A 53 7.16 15.27 3.50
N ASP A 54 5.89 14.92 3.57
CA ASP A 54 5.07 15.14 4.76
C ASP A 54 5.58 14.28 5.93
N THR A 55 5.89 13.00 5.68
CA THR A 55 6.54 12.11 6.65
C THR A 55 7.74 12.78 7.29
N TRP A 56 8.68 13.26 6.47
CA TRP A 56 9.94 13.79 7.00
C TRP A 56 9.79 15.19 7.58
N THR A 57 8.77 15.95 7.20
CA THR A 57 8.39 17.21 7.87
C THR A 57 7.87 16.92 9.29
N ILE A 58 7.05 15.89 9.48
CA ILE A 58 6.58 15.46 10.80
C ILE A 58 7.75 15.00 11.65
N VAL A 59 8.64 14.16 11.09
CA VAL A 59 9.85 13.68 11.78
C VAL A 59 10.75 14.84 12.21
N GLN A 60 10.98 15.84 11.35
CA GLN A 60 11.76 17.03 11.69
C GLN A 60 11.17 17.77 12.88
N ASN A 61 9.85 17.98 12.87
CA ASN A 61 9.16 18.68 13.95
C ASN A 61 9.23 17.89 15.27
N ALA A 62 9.07 16.57 15.22
CA ALA A 62 9.16 15.70 16.39
C ALA A 62 10.59 15.61 16.94
N ALA A 63 11.59 15.48 16.08
CA ALA A 63 13.00 15.41 16.48
C ALA A 63 13.48 16.70 17.16
N ALA A 64 13.00 17.87 16.73
CA ALA A 64 13.23 19.21 17.31
C ALA A 64 14.72 19.50 17.63
N ASN A 65 15.66 18.91 16.88
CA ASN A 65 17.10 18.95 17.14
C ASN A 65 17.86 19.93 16.22
N GLY A 66 17.13 20.70 15.37
CA GLY A 66 17.70 21.67 14.43
C GLY A 66 18.19 21.11 13.10
N GLN A 67 18.12 19.78 12.88
CA GLN A 67 18.39 19.18 11.58
C GLN A 67 17.20 19.42 10.62
N ASP A 68 17.52 19.62 9.33
CA ASP A 68 16.50 19.63 8.29
C ASP A 68 15.99 18.20 7.97
N TRP A 69 14.86 18.12 7.30
CA TRP A 69 14.21 16.84 7.02
C TRP A 69 15.00 15.97 6.04
N GLU A 70 15.75 16.56 5.10
CA GLU A 70 16.61 15.84 4.17
C GLU A 70 17.74 15.11 4.90
N SER A 71 18.42 15.82 5.81
CA SER A 71 19.51 15.28 6.65
C SER A 71 19.01 14.15 7.55
N LEU A 72 17.84 14.34 8.19
CA LEU A 72 17.23 13.30 9.03
C LEU A 72 16.86 12.05 8.21
N ARG A 73 16.32 12.25 7.02
CA ARG A 73 15.97 11.15 6.11
C ARG A 73 17.18 10.34 5.69
N GLU A 74 18.28 11.02 5.34
CA GLU A 74 19.51 10.32 4.92
C GLU A 74 20.14 9.56 6.10
N GLU A 75 20.24 10.18 7.26
CA GLU A 75 20.74 9.54 8.48
C GLU A 75 19.92 8.28 8.84
N TYR A 76 18.59 8.36 8.74
CA TYR A 76 17.72 7.21 8.97
C TYR A 76 17.97 6.10 7.96
N ARG A 77 18.14 6.44 6.69
CA ARG A 77 18.42 5.46 5.62
C ARG A 77 19.72 4.73 5.83
N GLU A 78 20.77 5.45 6.28
CA GLU A 78 22.08 4.86 6.55
C GLU A 78 22.05 3.94 7.78
N LYS A 79 21.27 4.29 8.80
CA LYS A 79 21.21 3.55 10.07
C LYS A 79 20.18 2.43 10.07
N ARG A 80 19.23 2.46 9.14
CA ARG A 80 18.13 1.51 9.13
C ARG A 80 18.56 0.14 8.65
N THR A 81 18.52 -0.82 9.56
CA THR A 81 18.73 -2.25 9.29
C THR A 81 17.43 -3.07 9.41
N SER A 82 16.35 -2.45 9.86
CA SER A 82 15.12 -3.14 10.22
C SER A 82 14.48 -3.92 9.07
N TYR A 83 14.54 -3.39 7.83
CA TYR A 83 13.98 -4.10 6.67
C TYR A 83 14.65 -5.46 6.41
N GLU A 84 15.92 -5.63 6.78
CA GLU A 84 16.64 -6.89 6.56
C GLU A 84 16.27 -7.95 7.60
N THR A 85 15.81 -7.53 8.77
CA THR A 85 15.53 -8.39 9.92
C THR A 85 14.06 -8.76 10.10
N ILE A 86 13.14 -8.09 9.39
CA ILE A 86 11.70 -8.39 9.46
C ILE A 86 11.43 -9.77 8.85
N ASP A 87 10.73 -10.62 9.58
CA ASP A 87 10.08 -11.82 9.03
C ASP A 87 8.70 -11.43 8.47
N TYR A 88 8.64 -11.20 7.16
CA TYR A 88 7.41 -10.77 6.49
C TYR A 88 6.30 -11.81 6.49
N ARG A 89 6.59 -13.08 6.80
CA ARG A 89 5.57 -14.11 6.98
C ARG A 89 4.77 -13.92 8.27
N SER A 90 5.39 -13.32 9.30
CA SER A 90 4.73 -13.07 10.57
C SER A 90 3.66 -11.98 10.54
N ILE A 91 3.74 -11.09 9.55
CA ILE A 91 2.82 -9.96 9.37
C ILE A 91 1.97 -10.07 8.10
N PHE A 92 2.07 -11.21 7.39
CA PHE A 92 1.30 -11.46 6.18
C PHE A 92 -0.16 -11.74 6.52
N ARG A 93 -1.07 -11.10 5.80
CA ARG A 93 -2.52 -11.35 5.91
C ARG A 93 -2.87 -12.64 5.19
N LYS A 94 -3.01 -13.71 5.96
CA LYS A 94 -3.13 -15.10 5.44
C LYS A 94 -4.34 -15.30 4.52
N GLU A 95 -5.40 -14.55 4.73
CA GLU A 95 -6.59 -14.54 3.88
C GLU A 95 -6.29 -14.10 2.42
N ALA A 96 -5.16 -13.43 2.19
CA ALA A 96 -4.70 -13.12 0.83
C ALA A 96 -4.47 -14.38 -0.01
N ASN A 97 -4.04 -15.49 0.59
CA ASN A 97 -3.77 -16.73 -0.14
C ASN A 97 -5.04 -17.28 -0.81
N ASP A 98 -6.14 -17.35 -0.06
CA ASP A 98 -7.41 -17.87 -0.57
C ASP A 98 -8.00 -16.95 -1.63
N LEU A 99 -7.91 -15.62 -1.41
CA LEU A 99 -8.34 -14.62 -2.38
C LEU A 99 -7.53 -14.72 -3.68
N ILE A 100 -6.21 -14.75 -3.62
CA ILE A 100 -5.32 -14.83 -4.77
C ILE A 100 -5.58 -16.12 -5.56
N ALA A 101 -5.71 -17.25 -4.87
CA ALA A 101 -6.01 -18.53 -5.49
C ALA A 101 -7.35 -18.47 -6.27
N TYR A 102 -8.41 -17.99 -5.62
CA TYR A 102 -9.72 -17.82 -6.24
C TYR A 102 -9.65 -16.91 -7.48
N LEU A 103 -8.99 -15.76 -7.38
CA LEU A 103 -8.89 -14.82 -8.49
C LEU A 103 -8.17 -15.42 -9.69
N LYS A 104 -7.08 -16.17 -9.48
CA LYS A 104 -6.36 -16.87 -10.54
C LYS A 104 -7.20 -17.95 -11.19
N GLU A 105 -7.88 -18.79 -10.41
CA GLU A 105 -8.75 -19.86 -10.92
C GLU A 105 -9.92 -19.30 -11.76
N ASN A 106 -10.37 -18.09 -11.46
CA ASN A 106 -11.44 -17.40 -12.17
C ASN A 106 -10.94 -16.47 -13.31
N GLY A 107 -9.63 -16.52 -13.63
CA GLY A 107 -9.06 -15.86 -14.80
C GLY A 107 -8.82 -14.35 -14.66
N TYR A 108 -8.81 -13.81 -13.43
CA TYR A 108 -8.43 -12.42 -13.20
C TYR A 108 -6.93 -12.23 -13.42
N ARG A 109 -6.56 -11.08 -14.00
CA ARG A 109 -5.17 -10.62 -14.01
C ARG A 109 -4.83 -10.02 -12.66
N LEU A 110 -3.64 -10.32 -12.12
CA LEU A 110 -3.24 -9.88 -10.81
C LEU A 110 -1.97 -9.02 -10.87
N ALA A 111 -1.95 -7.94 -10.10
CA ALA A 111 -0.74 -7.13 -9.92
C ALA A 111 -0.57 -6.65 -8.49
N VAL A 112 0.67 -6.35 -8.13
CA VAL A 112 1.01 -5.55 -6.95
C VAL A 112 1.47 -4.17 -7.43
N ALA A 113 0.95 -3.10 -6.81
CA ALA A 113 1.33 -1.71 -7.08
C ALA A 113 1.62 -0.97 -5.76
N SER A 114 2.88 -0.99 -5.32
CA SER A 114 3.30 -0.49 -4.01
C SER A 114 4.23 0.71 -4.12
N ALA A 115 4.18 1.63 -3.16
CA ALA A 115 5.14 2.73 -3.01
C ALA A 115 6.54 2.24 -2.59
N THR A 116 6.63 1.02 -2.08
CA THR A 116 7.86 0.40 -1.59
C THR A 116 8.81 0.02 -2.73
N LYS A 117 10.14 0.00 -2.47
CA LYS A 117 11.17 -0.34 -3.44
C LYS A 117 11.00 -1.76 -3.98
N LEU A 118 11.16 -1.94 -5.29
CA LEU A 118 10.95 -3.21 -5.98
C LEU A 118 11.66 -4.41 -5.33
N PRO A 119 12.95 -4.35 -4.95
CA PRO A 119 13.59 -5.50 -4.31
C PRO A 119 12.91 -5.96 -3.02
N LEU A 120 12.35 -5.01 -2.24
CA LEU A 120 11.63 -5.34 -1.01
C LEU A 120 10.25 -5.93 -1.32
N VAL A 121 9.52 -5.39 -2.30
CA VAL A 121 8.25 -5.96 -2.74
C VAL A 121 8.45 -7.41 -3.18
N ILE A 122 9.43 -7.68 -4.03
CA ILE A 122 9.76 -9.04 -4.49
C ILE A 122 10.11 -9.96 -3.32
N ARG A 123 10.89 -9.48 -2.35
CA ARG A 123 11.23 -10.26 -1.15
C ARG A 123 9.98 -10.63 -0.35
N VAL A 124 9.09 -9.67 -0.07
CA VAL A 124 7.84 -9.92 0.66
C VAL A 124 7.01 -11.00 -0.05
N LEU A 125 6.81 -10.86 -1.35
CA LEU A 125 6.03 -11.81 -2.14
C LEU A 125 6.69 -13.20 -2.20
N THR A 126 8.02 -13.25 -2.29
CA THR A 126 8.78 -14.51 -2.33
C THR A 126 8.74 -15.24 -0.99
N GLU A 127 8.97 -14.53 0.13
CA GLU A 127 8.92 -15.12 1.46
C GLU A 127 7.54 -15.70 1.80
N ASN A 128 6.48 -15.13 1.21
CA ASN A 128 5.11 -15.62 1.37
C ASN A 128 4.67 -16.60 0.27
N GLY A 129 5.54 -16.94 -0.69
CA GLY A 129 5.28 -17.94 -1.71
C GLY A 129 4.25 -17.53 -2.76
N ILE A 130 4.01 -16.22 -2.92
CA ILE A 130 2.96 -15.70 -3.82
C ILE A 130 3.50 -14.89 -5.02
N VAL A 131 4.82 -14.75 -5.17
CA VAL A 131 5.42 -13.92 -6.22
C VAL A 131 4.96 -14.35 -7.63
N ASP A 132 4.90 -15.65 -7.91
CA ASP A 132 4.49 -16.22 -9.19
C ASP A 132 2.97 -16.15 -9.45
N CYS A 133 2.21 -15.67 -8.46
CA CYS A 133 0.77 -15.45 -8.60
C CYS A 133 0.44 -14.15 -9.35
N PHE A 134 1.35 -13.20 -9.37
CA PHE A 134 1.13 -11.89 -9.95
C PHE A 134 1.69 -11.80 -11.37
N ASP A 135 0.87 -11.28 -12.29
CA ASP A 135 1.28 -11.00 -13.69
C ASP A 135 2.23 -9.79 -13.75
N GLN A 136 2.09 -8.84 -12.81
CA GLN A 136 2.93 -7.65 -12.72
C GLN A 136 3.22 -7.29 -11.26
N VAL A 137 4.45 -6.83 -11.02
CA VAL A 137 4.87 -6.21 -9.75
C VAL A 137 5.43 -4.83 -10.06
N VAL A 138 4.75 -3.78 -9.62
CA VAL A 138 5.07 -2.39 -9.94
C VAL A 138 5.43 -1.65 -8.66
N SER A 139 6.55 -0.95 -8.69
CA SER A 139 7.06 -0.16 -7.57
C SER A 139 6.99 1.34 -7.88
N GLY A 140 6.58 2.13 -6.90
CA GLY A 140 6.53 3.59 -6.99
C GLY A 140 7.88 4.24 -7.32
N ASN A 141 8.99 3.55 -7.04
CA ASN A 141 10.33 4.03 -7.45
C ASN A 141 10.58 4.04 -8.97
N MET A 142 9.69 3.47 -9.76
CA MET A 142 9.77 3.51 -11.22
C MET A 142 9.28 4.85 -11.79
N PHE A 143 8.71 5.72 -10.95
CA PHE A 143 8.05 6.96 -11.34
C PHE A 143 8.67 8.15 -10.59
N GLU A 144 8.60 9.33 -11.22
CA GLU A 144 9.02 10.58 -10.58
C GLU A 144 8.04 11.03 -9.49
N ARG A 145 6.75 10.76 -9.71
CA ARG A 145 5.67 11.11 -8.79
C ARG A 145 5.04 9.86 -8.22
N GLY A 146 5.06 9.76 -6.89
CA GLY A 146 4.38 8.70 -6.16
C GLY A 146 2.90 9.01 -5.92
N LYS A 147 2.15 8.03 -5.35
CA LYS A 147 0.79 8.25 -4.84
C LYS A 147 0.76 9.54 -4.01
N PRO A 148 -0.22 10.43 -4.18
CA PRO A 148 -1.51 10.25 -4.84
C PRO A 148 -1.54 10.56 -6.35
N ASP A 149 -0.41 10.58 -7.06
CA ASP A 149 -0.40 10.61 -8.52
C ASP A 149 -0.88 9.26 -9.06
N PRO A 150 -1.79 9.22 -10.05
CA PRO A 150 -2.36 7.97 -10.56
C PRO A 150 -1.41 7.19 -11.48
N GLU A 151 -0.22 7.69 -11.79
CA GLU A 151 0.67 7.14 -12.81
C GLU A 151 0.98 5.65 -12.59
N ILE A 152 1.21 5.23 -11.33
CA ILE A 152 1.45 3.83 -10.99
C ILE A 152 0.28 2.93 -11.40
N TYR A 153 -0.95 3.37 -11.21
CA TYR A 153 -2.15 2.57 -11.54
C TYR A 153 -2.42 2.53 -13.05
N PHE A 154 -2.25 3.65 -13.75
CA PHE A 154 -2.33 3.65 -15.22
C PHE A 154 -1.30 2.72 -15.84
N TYR A 155 -0.06 2.79 -15.40
CA TYR A 155 1.01 1.92 -15.87
C TYR A 155 0.70 0.45 -15.58
N THR A 156 0.20 0.14 -14.38
CA THR A 156 -0.14 -1.22 -14.00
C THR A 156 -1.26 -1.78 -14.91
N ALA A 157 -2.33 -1.03 -15.14
CA ALA A 157 -3.42 -1.45 -16.04
C ALA A 157 -2.91 -1.68 -17.47
N GLU A 158 -2.04 -0.77 -17.99
CA GLU A 158 -1.41 -0.94 -19.31
C GLU A 158 -0.61 -2.25 -19.39
N LYS A 159 0.21 -2.55 -18.37
CA LYS A 159 1.02 -3.79 -18.31
C LYS A 159 0.18 -5.05 -18.21
N LEU A 160 -0.98 -4.97 -17.55
CA LEU A 160 -1.95 -6.07 -17.51
C LEU A 160 -2.76 -6.21 -18.80
N GLY A 161 -2.71 -5.23 -19.70
CA GLY A 161 -3.49 -5.23 -20.95
C GLY A 161 -4.99 -5.01 -20.74
N VAL A 162 -5.37 -4.26 -19.69
CA VAL A 162 -6.76 -3.94 -19.35
C VAL A 162 -6.94 -2.42 -19.26
N LYS A 163 -8.20 -1.98 -19.31
CA LYS A 163 -8.54 -0.57 -19.09
C LYS A 163 -8.66 -0.28 -17.59
N PRO A 164 -8.40 0.98 -17.15
CA PRO A 164 -8.56 1.36 -15.74
C PRO A 164 -9.94 1.00 -15.15
N GLU A 165 -11.02 1.25 -15.88
CA GLU A 165 -12.39 0.91 -15.46
C GLU A 165 -12.69 -0.60 -15.36
N GLU A 166 -11.77 -1.45 -15.80
CA GLU A 166 -11.83 -2.91 -15.67
C GLU A 166 -10.98 -3.44 -14.50
N CYS A 167 -10.43 -2.52 -13.68
CA CYS A 167 -9.59 -2.84 -12.53
C CYS A 167 -10.34 -2.59 -11.21
N LEU A 168 -10.14 -3.50 -10.26
CA LEU A 168 -10.41 -3.29 -8.83
C LEU A 168 -9.08 -3.15 -8.10
N VAL A 169 -8.89 -2.03 -7.38
CA VAL A 169 -7.74 -1.78 -6.52
C VAL A 169 -8.11 -2.12 -5.09
N ILE A 170 -7.22 -2.80 -4.38
CA ILE A 170 -7.31 -3.02 -2.93
C ILE A 170 -6.24 -2.14 -2.28
N GLU A 171 -6.66 -1.24 -1.42
CA GLU A 171 -5.84 -0.19 -0.80
C GLU A 171 -6.29 0.06 0.64
N ASP A 172 -5.44 0.69 1.46
CA ASP A 172 -5.78 1.09 2.82
C ASP A 172 -5.60 2.60 3.04
N SER A 173 -4.66 3.23 2.36
CA SER A 173 -4.21 4.59 2.61
C SER A 173 -4.98 5.66 1.83
N THR A 174 -5.15 6.85 2.44
CA THR A 174 -5.76 8.01 1.77
C THR A 174 -5.09 8.35 0.44
N ILE A 175 -3.74 8.31 0.38
CA ILE A 175 -3.01 8.66 -0.85
C ILE A 175 -3.17 7.61 -1.94
N GLY A 176 -3.22 6.33 -1.57
CA GLY A 176 -3.41 5.24 -2.52
C GLY A 176 -4.83 5.17 -3.05
N ILE A 177 -5.84 5.32 -2.19
CA ILE A 177 -7.26 5.45 -2.56
C ILE A 177 -7.44 6.65 -3.51
N THR A 178 -6.83 7.80 -3.20
CA THR A 178 -6.88 8.98 -4.07
C THR A 178 -6.24 8.71 -5.44
N ALA A 179 -5.11 8.01 -5.48
CA ALA A 179 -4.44 7.68 -6.74
C ALA A 179 -5.30 6.74 -7.60
N ALA A 180 -5.90 5.70 -7.01
CA ALA A 180 -6.77 4.76 -7.69
C ALA A 180 -8.06 5.44 -8.21
N SER A 181 -8.67 6.32 -7.41
CA SER A 181 -9.83 7.13 -7.81
C SER A 181 -9.51 8.05 -8.99
N ARG A 182 -8.35 8.73 -8.98
CA ARG A 182 -7.89 9.56 -10.10
C ARG A 182 -7.59 8.75 -11.35
N ALA A 183 -7.23 7.48 -11.21
CA ALA A 183 -7.08 6.56 -12.33
C ALA A 183 -8.42 6.07 -12.89
N GLY A 184 -9.55 6.34 -12.22
CA GLY A 184 -10.88 5.87 -12.64
C GLY A 184 -11.10 4.39 -12.39
N MET A 185 -10.39 3.80 -11.44
CA MET A 185 -10.53 2.40 -11.05
C MET A 185 -11.57 2.22 -9.95
N LYS A 186 -12.10 1.00 -9.79
CA LYS A 186 -12.90 0.60 -8.63
C LYS A 186 -11.99 0.36 -7.43
N ILE A 187 -12.46 0.66 -6.23
CA ILE A 187 -11.64 0.65 -5.02
C ILE A 187 -12.34 -0.10 -3.89
N ALA A 188 -11.66 -1.10 -3.34
CA ALA A 188 -12.00 -1.74 -2.07
C ALA A 188 -10.95 -1.26 -1.03
N ALA A 189 -11.39 -0.44 -0.09
CA ALA A 189 -10.52 0.09 0.96
C ALA A 189 -10.52 -0.83 2.18
N VAL A 190 -9.35 -1.32 2.58
CA VAL A 190 -9.16 -2.04 3.83
C VAL A 190 -9.31 -1.07 5.00
N ILE A 191 -10.18 -1.40 5.95
CA ILE A 191 -10.41 -0.58 7.14
C ILE A 191 -9.19 -0.73 8.07
N ASP A 192 -8.56 0.41 8.37
CA ASP A 192 -7.58 0.53 9.43
C ASP A 192 -7.89 1.78 10.26
N ASP A 193 -8.52 1.57 11.40
CA ASP A 193 -8.94 2.67 12.28
C ASP A 193 -7.80 3.20 13.17
N ARG A 194 -6.61 2.58 13.11
CA ARG A 194 -5.44 3.04 13.88
C ARG A 194 -4.93 4.40 13.42
N PHE A 195 -5.09 4.74 12.13
CA PHE A 195 -4.42 5.89 11.50
C PHE A 195 -5.38 6.96 10.95
N GLY A 196 -6.69 6.74 10.99
CA GLY A 196 -7.69 7.72 10.57
C GLY A 196 -7.65 8.06 9.07
N PHE A 197 -7.38 7.08 8.22
CA PHE A 197 -7.36 7.26 6.77
C PHE A 197 -8.72 7.69 6.21
N ASP A 198 -8.70 8.63 5.27
CA ASP A 198 -9.90 9.02 4.52
C ASP A 198 -10.18 8.00 3.41
N ARG A 199 -11.29 7.30 3.55
CA ARG A 199 -11.78 6.27 2.63
C ARG A 199 -12.97 6.72 1.78
N SER A 200 -13.34 8.01 1.86
CA SER A 200 -14.54 8.56 1.21
C SER A 200 -14.61 8.40 -0.31
N LEU A 201 -13.47 8.16 -0.96
CA LEU A 201 -13.36 7.90 -2.40
C LEU A 201 -13.43 6.41 -2.77
N ALA A 202 -13.50 5.50 -1.79
CA ALA A 202 -13.62 4.07 -2.05
C ALA A 202 -15.05 3.69 -2.46
N ASP A 203 -15.19 2.70 -3.35
CA ASP A 203 -16.48 2.12 -3.72
C ASP A 203 -16.97 1.15 -2.63
N PHE A 204 -16.03 0.51 -1.92
CA PHE A 204 -16.30 -0.45 -0.84
C PHE A 204 -15.31 -0.23 0.30
N GLU A 205 -15.78 -0.40 1.53
CA GLU A 205 -14.94 -0.57 2.72
C GLU A 205 -15.00 -2.03 3.16
N ILE A 206 -13.84 -2.64 3.44
CA ILE A 206 -13.72 -4.05 3.81
C ILE A 206 -12.88 -4.21 5.09
N GLU A 207 -13.29 -5.11 5.98
CA GLU A 207 -12.56 -5.43 7.21
C GLU A 207 -11.42 -6.42 6.96
N ASN A 208 -11.56 -7.27 5.93
CA ASN A 208 -10.57 -8.28 5.57
C ASN A 208 -10.62 -8.58 4.06
N LEU A 209 -9.54 -9.19 3.55
CA LEU A 209 -9.41 -9.46 2.11
C LEU A 209 -10.42 -10.47 1.56
N GLY A 210 -11.01 -11.32 2.40
CA GLY A 210 -12.04 -12.27 1.96
C GLY A 210 -13.30 -11.57 1.44
N GLU A 211 -13.59 -10.35 1.91
CA GLU A 211 -14.76 -9.57 1.49
C GLU A 211 -14.65 -9.01 0.07
N VAL A 212 -13.45 -9.02 -0.52
CA VAL A 212 -13.24 -8.62 -1.93
C VAL A 212 -14.12 -9.44 -2.88
N LEU A 213 -14.39 -10.70 -2.56
CA LEU A 213 -15.27 -11.55 -3.37
C LEU A 213 -16.71 -11.02 -3.44
N GLU A 214 -17.20 -10.45 -2.33
CA GLU A 214 -18.51 -9.80 -2.30
C GLU A 214 -18.53 -8.48 -3.08
N CYS A 215 -17.41 -7.74 -3.03
CA CYS A 215 -17.25 -6.52 -3.85
C CYS A 215 -17.35 -6.85 -5.34
N LEU A 216 -16.64 -7.90 -5.80
CA LEU A 216 -16.66 -8.34 -7.19
C LEU A 216 -18.07 -8.78 -7.63
N LYS A 217 -18.79 -9.55 -6.81
CA LYS A 217 -20.19 -9.94 -7.08
C LYS A 217 -21.10 -8.71 -7.24
N LYS A 218 -21.02 -7.75 -6.33
CA LYS A 218 -21.82 -6.50 -6.39
C LYS A 218 -21.52 -5.71 -7.68
N LEU A 219 -20.25 -5.68 -8.12
CA LEU A 219 -19.86 -5.03 -9.36
C LEU A 219 -20.39 -5.76 -10.61
N GLU A 220 -20.50 -7.08 -10.57
CA GLU A 220 -21.10 -7.88 -11.66
C GLU A 220 -22.62 -7.71 -11.72
N GLU A 221 -23.31 -7.65 -10.59
CA GLU A 221 -24.78 -7.49 -10.50
C GLU A 221 -25.24 -6.09 -10.90
N SER A 222 -24.36 -5.09 -10.81
CA SER A 222 -24.67 -3.68 -11.12
C SER A 222 -24.55 -3.34 -12.61
N GLN A 223 -24.24 -4.32 -13.46
CA GLN A 223 -24.07 -4.22 -14.92
C GLN A 223 -25.34 -4.62 -15.67
#